data_b3110705fb403e227e49c6e6f9a067e3
#
_entry.id   b3110705fb403e227e49c6e6f9a067e3
#
_cell.length_a   1.000
_cell.length_b   1.000
_cell.length_c   1.000
_cell.angle_alpha   90.00
_cell.angle_beta   90.00
_cell.angle_gamma   90.00
#
_symmetry.space_group_name_H-M   'P 1'
#
loop_
_entity.id
_entity.type
_entity.pdbx_description
1 polymer ?
#
loop_
_entity_poly.entity_id
_entity_poly.type
_entity_poly.pdbx_seq_one_letter_code
_entity_poly.pdbx_strand_id
1 'polypeptide(L)'
;RDEVARWMAERKPYLRGDFKLMDVSEILPLNRTYLSRVFNDGFGDSFSSVVRGYRMREAEEMLVSHRDIPVGQVGELCGFSSPSVFHRAFVESHGGLTPNRYRRQSTQE
;
A
#
# COMPACT_ATOMS: atom_id res chain seq x y z
N ARG A 1 -5.77 -3.64 -16.61
CA ARG A 1 -5.78 -3.94 -15.18
C ARG A 1 -4.74 -5.00 -14.79
N ASP A 2 -4.72 -6.12 -15.50
CA ASP A 2 -3.80 -7.22 -15.17
C ASP A 2 -2.34 -6.81 -15.31
N GLU A 3 -2.04 -5.99 -16.30
CA GLU A 3 -0.71 -5.48 -16.54
C GLU A 3 -0.27 -4.56 -15.40
N VAL A 4 -1.19 -3.71 -14.94
CA VAL A 4 -0.93 -2.82 -13.80
C VAL A 4 -0.76 -3.63 -12.53
N ALA A 5 -1.61 -4.63 -12.31
CA ALA A 5 -1.54 -5.46 -11.12
C ALA A 5 -0.21 -6.22 -11.06
N ARG A 6 0.26 -6.73 -12.19
CA ARG A 6 1.56 -7.42 -12.25
C ARG A 6 2.70 -6.46 -11.94
N TRP A 7 2.66 -5.28 -12.52
CA TRP A 7 3.68 -4.26 -12.28
C TRP A 7 3.72 -3.87 -10.79
N MET A 8 2.54 -3.67 -10.18
CA MET A 8 2.46 -3.36 -8.76
C MET A 8 3.08 -4.47 -7.91
N ALA A 9 2.79 -5.73 -8.25
CA ALA A 9 3.29 -6.87 -7.48
C ALA A 9 4.81 -7.06 -7.64
N GLU A 10 5.34 -6.87 -8.83
CA GLU A 10 6.75 -7.13 -9.12
C GLU A 10 7.67 -5.98 -8.77
N ARG A 11 7.27 -4.75 -9.11
CA ARG A 11 8.12 -3.56 -8.93
C ARG A 11 7.81 -2.77 -7.67
N LYS A 12 6.63 -2.96 -7.11
CA LYS A 12 6.19 -2.27 -5.89
C LYS A 12 6.45 -0.76 -5.90
N PRO A 13 5.99 -0.06 -6.96
CA PRO A 13 6.26 1.39 -7.05
C PRO A 13 5.58 2.18 -5.93
N TYR A 14 4.54 1.62 -5.35
CA TYR A 14 3.78 2.25 -4.27
C TYR A 14 4.58 2.41 -2.98
N LEU A 15 5.74 1.75 -2.86
CA LEU A 15 6.60 1.90 -1.69
C LEU A 15 7.24 3.29 -1.62
N ARG A 16 7.31 3.99 -2.76
CA ARG A 16 7.73 5.39 -2.75
C ARG A 16 6.56 6.25 -2.33
N GLY A 17 6.79 7.11 -1.35
CA GLY A 17 5.74 8.00 -0.84
C GLY A 17 5.20 8.98 -1.87
N ASP A 18 6.00 9.31 -2.89
CA ASP A 18 5.62 10.24 -3.94
C ASP A 18 5.00 9.57 -5.18
N PHE A 19 4.70 8.28 -5.10
CA PHE A 19 4.07 7.55 -6.21
C PHE A 19 2.70 8.15 -6.51
N LYS A 20 2.46 8.47 -7.77
CA LYS A 20 1.24 9.13 -8.21
C LYS A 20 0.72 8.54 -9.52
N LEU A 21 -0.53 8.88 -9.84
CA LEU A 21 -1.23 8.31 -10.98
C LEU A 21 -0.45 8.40 -12.29
N MET A 22 0.17 9.55 -12.56
CA MET A 22 0.91 9.70 -13.81
C MET A 22 2.16 8.82 -13.92
N ASP A 23 2.63 8.28 -12.81
CA ASP A 23 3.76 7.33 -12.86
C ASP A 23 3.36 6.02 -13.54
N VAL A 24 2.06 5.71 -13.58
CA VAL A 24 1.56 4.53 -14.29
C VAL A 24 1.78 4.65 -15.81
N SER A 25 1.98 5.88 -16.30
CA SER A 25 2.26 6.10 -17.72
C SER A 25 3.55 5.43 -18.17
N GLU A 26 4.38 4.98 -17.24
CA GLU A 26 5.58 4.20 -17.53
C GLU A 26 5.25 2.90 -18.26
N ILE A 27 4.13 2.28 -17.92
CA ILE A 27 3.72 1.00 -18.52
C ILE A 27 2.45 1.12 -19.37
N LEU A 28 1.64 2.14 -19.15
CA LEU A 28 0.44 2.41 -19.93
C LEU A 28 0.49 3.87 -20.39
N PRO A 29 0.92 4.14 -21.61
CA PRO A 29 1.10 5.53 -22.10
C PRO A 29 -0.26 6.16 -22.41
N LEU A 30 -1.08 6.36 -21.40
CA LEU A 30 -2.40 6.94 -21.50
C LEU A 30 -2.43 8.28 -20.78
N ASN A 31 -3.38 9.14 -21.15
CA ASN A 31 -3.53 10.40 -20.43
C ASN A 31 -4.20 10.17 -19.07
N ARG A 32 -4.21 11.24 -18.27
CA ARG A 32 -4.72 11.16 -16.90
C ARG A 32 -6.16 10.63 -16.81
N THR A 33 -7.01 11.04 -17.74
CA THR A 33 -8.41 10.62 -17.75
C THR A 33 -8.53 9.10 -17.91
N TYR A 34 -7.80 8.55 -18.87
CA TYR A 34 -7.84 7.12 -19.14
C TYR A 34 -7.16 6.32 -18.03
N LEU A 35 -6.08 6.85 -17.44
CA LEU A 35 -5.44 6.19 -16.31
C LEU A 35 -6.39 6.10 -15.12
N SER A 36 -7.12 7.19 -14.83
CA SER A 36 -8.12 7.16 -13.75
C SER A 36 -9.18 6.10 -14.03
N ARG A 37 -9.59 5.97 -15.29
CA ARG A 37 -10.60 4.99 -15.68
C ARG A 37 -10.09 3.56 -15.50
N VAL A 38 -8.80 3.32 -15.77
CA VAL A 38 -8.20 1.99 -15.55
C VAL A 38 -8.38 1.57 -14.09
N PHE A 39 -8.17 2.49 -13.15
CA PHE A 39 -8.33 2.16 -11.75
C PHE A 39 -9.79 2.05 -11.34
N ASN A 40 -10.61 3.02 -11.70
CA ASN A 40 -12.02 3.00 -11.31
C ASN A 40 -12.78 1.81 -11.91
N ASP A 41 -12.55 1.51 -13.18
CA ASP A 41 -13.26 0.42 -13.86
C ASP A 41 -12.57 -0.93 -13.65
N GLY A 42 -11.24 -0.94 -13.73
CA GLY A 42 -10.46 -2.18 -13.62
C GLY A 42 -10.33 -2.70 -12.21
N PHE A 43 -10.00 -1.82 -11.26
CA PHE A 43 -9.85 -2.20 -9.85
C PHE A 43 -11.10 -1.92 -9.02
N GLY A 44 -12.04 -1.15 -9.56
CA GLY A 44 -13.27 -0.81 -8.87
C GLY A 44 -13.11 0.26 -7.80
N ASP A 45 -12.01 1.01 -7.83
CA ASP A 45 -11.74 2.02 -6.82
C ASP A 45 -10.79 3.09 -7.37
N SER A 46 -10.65 4.19 -6.63
CA SER A 46 -9.74 5.27 -7.02
C SER A 46 -8.28 4.80 -6.92
N PHE A 47 -7.41 5.50 -7.65
CA PHE A 47 -5.97 5.24 -7.59
C PHE A 47 -5.46 5.30 -6.15
N SER A 48 -5.85 6.34 -5.41
CA SER A 48 -5.41 6.52 -4.02
C SER A 48 -5.79 5.35 -3.13
N SER A 49 -7.02 4.85 -3.27
CA SER A 49 -7.50 3.72 -2.48
C SER A 49 -6.79 2.43 -2.86
N VAL A 50 -6.57 2.23 -4.16
CA VAL A 50 -5.85 1.04 -4.64
C VAL A 50 -4.42 1.04 -4.10
N VAL A 51 -3.73 2.18 -4.18
CA VAL A 51 -2.35 2.31 -3.68
C VAL A 51 -2.30 2.06 -2.18
N ARG A 52 -3.25 2.64 -1.43
CA ARG A 52 -3.31 2.43 0.01
C ARG A 52 -3.47 0.96 0.35
N GLY A 53 -4.29 0.25 -0.41
CA GLY A 53 -4.47 -1.19 -0.23
C GLY A 53 -3.19 -1.97 -0.42
N TYR A 54 -2.43 -1.65 -1.48
CA TYR A 54 -1.14 -2.30 -1.72
C TYR A 54 -0.15 -2.00 -0.61
N ARG A 55 -0.06 -0.74 -0.19
CA ARG A 55 0.83 -0.34 0.91
C ARG A 55 0.48 -1.05 2.20
N MET A 56 -0.82 -1.19 2.47
CA MET A 56 -1.28 -1.84 3.70
C MET A 56 -0.93 -3.33 3.70
N ARG A 57 -1.12 -4.01 2.58
CA ARG A 57 -0.77 -5.43 2.47
C ARG A 57 0.72 -5.66 2.65
N GLU A 58 1.53 -4.78 2.07
CA GLU A 58 2.98 -4.87 2.25
C GLU A 58 3.36 -4.64 3.71
N ALA A 59 2.70 -3.70 4.38
CA ALA A 59 2.94 -3.42 5.78
C ALA A 59 2.59 -4.62 6.66
N GLU A 60 1.45 -5.26 6.40
CA GLU A 60 1.04 -6.46 7.13
C GLU A 60 2.09 -7.55 7.01
N GLU A 61 2.58 -7.78 5.81
CA GLU A 61 3.61 -8.78 5.56
C GLU A 61 4.90 -8.43 6.27
N MET A 62 5.32 -7.18 6.19
CA MET A 62 6.56 -6.72 6.81
C MET A 62 6.51 -6.80 8.34
N LEU A 63 5.36 -6.49 8.93
CA LEU A 63 5.19 -6.59 10.38
C LEU A 63 5.46 -8.02 10.88
N VAL A 64 5.10 -9.01 10.08
CA VAL A 64 5.27 -10.42 10.44
C VAL A 64 6.64 -10.96 10.06
N SER A 65 7.13 -10.60 8.86
CA SER A 65 8.37 -11.15 8.31
C SER A 65 9.63 -10.44 8.82
N HIS A 66 9.52 -9.16 9.15
CA HIS A 66 10.67 -8.33 9.55
C HIS A 66 10.45 -7.75 10.92
N ARG A 67 10.45 -8.62 11.92
CA ARG A 67 10.11 -8.24 13.30
C ARG A 67 11.15 -7.36 13.97
N ASP A 68 12.35 -7.31 13.42
CA ASP A 68 13.42 -6.44 13.88
C ASP A 68 13.23 -4.98 13.48
N ILE A 69 12.34 -4.72 12.50
CA ILE A 69 12.07 -3.35 12.05
C ILE A 69 11.01 -2.74 12.96
N PRO A 70 11.28 -1.58 13.58
CA PRO A 70 10.28 -0.91 14.41
C PRO A 70 8.99 -0.62 13.64
N VAL A 71 7.86 -0.73 14.33
CA VAL A 71 6.54 -0.57 13.72
C VAL A 71 6.40 0.76 12.97
N GLY A 72 6.87 1.87 13.56
CA GLY A 72 6.81 3.17 12.90
C GLY A 72 7.59 3.22 11.60
N GLN A 73 8.72 2.52 11.55
CA GLN A 73 9.56 2.46 10.36
C GLN A 73 8.92 1.60 9.27
N VAL A 74 8.15 0.59 9.64
CA VAL A 74 7.43 -0.23 8.67
C VAL A 74 6.50 0.64 7.82
N GLY A 75 5.76 1.54 8.44
CA GLY A 75 4.87 2.43 7.70
C GLY A 75 5.60 3.28 6.68
N GLU A 76 6.73 3.83 7.08
CA GLU A 76 7.55 4.68 6.22
C GLU A 76 8.10 3.88 5.03
N LEU A 77 8.61 2.69 5.29
CA LEU A 77 9.13 1.82 4.23
C LEU A 77 8.06 1.38 3.24
N CYS A 78 6.81 1.37 3.68
CA CYS A 78 5.69 0.98 2.83
C CYS A 78 5.03 2.17 2.10
N GLY A 79 5.62 3.36 2.21
CA GLY A 79 5.15 4.50 1.45
C GLY A 79 4.22 5.46 2.20
N PHE A 80 3.93 5.21 3.47
CA PHE A 80 3.11 6.13 4.27
C PHE A 80 3.94 7.37 4.64
N SER A 81 3.29 8.51 4.69
CA SER A 81 4.00 9.79 4.84
C SER A 81 4.56 10.02 6.25
N SER A 82 4.01 9.35 7.26
CA SER A 82 4.49 9.49 8.62
C SER A 82 4.03 8.29 9.46
N PRO A 83 4.68 8.03 10.61
CA PRO A 83 4.21 6.98 11.52
C PRO A 83 2.78 7.20 11.99
N SER A 84 2.38 8.44 12.21
CA SER A 84 1.01 8.77 12.64
C SER A 84 -0.02 8.44 11.56
N VAL A 85 0.28 8.78 10.31
CA VAL A 85 -0.60 8.47 9.18
C VAL A 85 -0.75 6.97 9.02
N PHE A 86 0.37 6.24 9.10
CA PHE A 86 0.36 4.79 9.02
C PHE A 86 -0.47 4.19 10.14
N HIS A 87 -0.23 4.61 11.38
CA HIS A 87 -0.94 4.07 12.55
C HIS A 87 -2.45 4.24 12.38
N ARG A 88 -2.89 5.44 12.02
CA ARG A 88 -4.31 5.72 11.85
C ARG A 88 -4.92 4.88 10.74
N ALA A 89 -4.25 4.81 9.60
CA ALA A 89 -4.74 4.04 8.46
C ALA A 89 -4.83 2.55 8.81
N PHE A 90 -3.83 2.04 9.53
CA PHE A 90 -3.81 0.63 9.94
C PHE A 90 -4.97 0.32 10.87
N VAL A 91 -5.15 1.13 11.90
CA VAL A 91 -6.22 0.94 12.89
C VAL A 91 -7.59 0.96 12.21
N GLU A 92 -7.80 1.92 11.30
CA GLU A 92 -9.05 2.02 10.57
C GLU A 92 -9.33 0.78 9.71
N SER A 93 -8.30 0.24 9.07
CA SER A 93 -8.48 -0.91 8.18
C SER A 93 -8.53 -2.24 8.91
N HIS A 94 -8.21 -2.27 10.20
CA HIS A 94 -8.15 -3.50 11.00
C HIS A 94 -9.10 -3.48 12.20
N GLY A 95 -10.18 -2.73 12.12
CA GLY A 95 -11.21 -2.73 13.14
C GLY A 95 -10.74 -2.33 14.52
N GLY A 96 -9.79 -1.41 14.61
CA GLY A 96 -9.26 -0.93 15.88
C GLY A 96 -7.98 -1.61 16.33
N LEU A 97 -7.51 -2.62 15.63
CA LEU A 97 -6.28 -3.31 15.95
C LEU A 97 -5.06 -2.48 15.57
N THR A 98 -4.13 -2.28 16.50
CA THR A 98 -2.91 -1.52 16.24
C THR A 98 -1.86 -2.36 15.52
N PRO A 99 -0.90 -1.73 14.81
CA PRO A 99 0.19 -2.49 14.20
C PRO A 99 0.99 -3.33 15.21
N ASN A 100 1.22 -2.79 16.41
CA ASN A 100 1.93 -3.53 17.46
C ASN A 100 1.17 -4.78 17.89
N ARG A 101 -0.13 -4.66 18.05
CA ARG A 101 -0.97 -5.81 18.43
C ARG A 101 -1.05 -6.82 17.31
N TYR A 102 -1.18 -6.34 16.09
CA TYR A 102 -1.18 -7.22 14.92
C TYR A 102 0.09 -8.07 14.89
N ARG A 103 1.25 -7.42 15.08
CA ARG A 103 2.54 -8.12 15.11
C ARG A 103 2.60 -9.15 16.23
N ARG A 104 2.14 -8.77 17.42
CA ARG A 104 2.16 -9.68 18.57
C ARG A 104 1.25 -10.89 18.38
N GLN A 105 0.05 -10.67 17.86
CA GLN A 105 -0.89 -11.74 17.63
C GLN A 105 -0.37 -12.74 16.59
N SER A 106 0.37 -12.26 15.63
CA SER A 106 0.93 -13.10 14.57
C SER A 106 2.04 -14.03 15.09
N THR A 107 2.65 -13.71 16.24
CA THR A 107 3.69 -14.57 16.83
C THR A 107 3.11 -15.76 17.58
N GLN A 108 1.82 -15.75 17.85
CA GLN A 108 1.18 -16.81 18.64
C GLN A 108 0.76 -18.01 17.79
N GLU A 109 0.96 -17.91 16.50
CA GLU A 109 0.69 -19.02 15.59
C GLU A 109 1.95 -19.90 15.39
#